data_ae8511eea60eef52e0f8e9e79abbdc76
#
_entry.id   ae8511eea60eef52e0f8e9e79abbdc76
#
_cell.length_a   1.000
_cell.length_b   1.000
_cell.length_c   1.000
_cell.angle_alpha   90.00
_cell.angle_beta   90.00
_cell.angle_gamma   90.00
#
_symmetry.space_group_name_H-M   'P 1'
#
loop_
_entity.id
_entity.type
_entity.pdbx_description
1 polymer ?
#
loop_
_entity_poly.entity_id
_entity_poly.type
_entity_poly.pdbx_seq_one_letter_code
_entity_poly.pdbx_strand_id
1 'polypeptide(L)'
;MDQIINYILTFLLGVEKASAYASLIGYTSNPNLFHRYRVVIIPSRFFDIDVYGTTESLPKFPLMEIEGIPFLYGSPREEMYDDTLIIYADLIASSYFLMTRYEEIQKRSVRDAFGRFPGKESLPYKAGFINRPIIEEYGKLLRERLRRVNVPILEPNPGLDKIWLTHDIDAPFFCRTFRNLIREIVKRQNIFKAIKYY
;
A
#
# COMPACT_ATOMS: atom_id res chain seq x y z
N MET A 1 -1.69 -18.28 5.34
CA MET A 1 -2.26 -17.01 5.82
C MET A 1 -1.31 -16.32 6.80
N ASP A 2 -0.85 -16.99 7.84
CA ASP A 2 0.00 -16.39 8.91
C ASP A 2 1.26 -15.69 8.39
N GLN A 3 1.93 -16.22 7.37
CA GLN A 3 3.10 -15.58 6.76
C GLN A 3 2.76 -14.22 6.12
N ILE A 4 1.60 -14.12 5.47
CA ILE A 4 1.15 -12.87 4.84
C ILE A 4 0.83 -11.83 5.91
N ILE A 5 0.10 -12.24 6.95
CA ILE A 5 -0.26 -11.37 8.08
C ILE A 5 1.01 -10.84 8.77
N ASN A 6 1.94 -11.73 9.08
CA ASN A 6 3.20 -11.36 9.72
C ASN A 6 4.05 -10.42 8.83
N TYR A 7 4.09 -10.66 7.53
CA TYR A 7 4.76 -9.77 6.59
C TYR A 7 4.14 -8.37 6.60
N ILE A 8 2.79 -8.27 6.50
CA ILE A 8 2.09 -6.99 6.51
C ILE A 8 2.32 -6.26 7.83
N LEU A 9 2.18 -6.93 8.98
CA LEU A 9 2.42 -6.34 10.30
C LEU A 9 3.85 -5.82 10.41
N THR A 10 4.84 -6.61 10.01
CA THR A 10 6.25 -6.21 10.02
C THR A 10 6.48 -4.99 9.12
N PHE A 11 5.87 -4.96 7.95
CA PHE A 11 5.96 -3.84 7.03
C PHE A 11 5.32 -2.57 7.61
N LEU A 12 4.09 -2.67 8.15
CA LEU A 12 3.38 -1.53 8.77
C LEU A 12 4.15 -0.95 9.96
N LEU A 13 4.75 -1.79 10.79
CA LEU A 13 5.51 -1.33 11.93
C LEU A 13 6.79 -0.61 11.52
N GLY A 14 7.48 -1.06 10.49
CA GLY A 14 8.58 -0.34 9.83
C GLY A 14 9.81 -0.05 10.70
N VAL A 15 9.93 -0.67 11.87
CA VAL A 15 10.99 -0.40 12.87
C VAL A 15 11.96 -1.58 12.99
N GLU A 16 13.12 -1.32 13.57
CA GLU A 16 14.01 -2.41 13.99
C GLU A 16 13.26 -3.36 14.94
N LYS A 17 13.48 -4.67 14.77
CA LYS A 17 12.79 -5.73 15.53
C LYS A 17 11.27 -5.73 15.36
N ALA A 18 10.77 -5.26 14.20
CA ALA A 18 9.34 -5.22 13.89
C ALA A 18 8.64 -6.56 14.16
N SER A 19 9.31 -7.71 13.92
CA SER A 19 8.75 -9.04 14.19
C SER A 19 8.45 -9.28 15.67
N ALA A 20 9.22 -8.69 16.59
CA ALA A 20 8.95 -8.80 18.03
C ALA A 20 7.69 -8.02 18.42
N TYR A 21 7.49 -6.84 17.84
CA TYR A 21 6.26 -6.06 18.04
C TYR A 21 5.06 -6.70 17.32
N ALA A 22 5.25 -7.27 16.14
CA ALA A 22 4.20 -7.97 15.40
C ALA A 22 3.61 -9.13 16.21
N SER A 23 4.42 -9.82 17.03
CA SER A 23 3.94 -10.90 17.91
C SER A 23 3.00 -10.43 19.03
N LEU A 24 2.97 -9.13 19.32
CA LEU A 24 2.05 -8.51 20.29
C LEU A 24 0.69 -8.15 19.66
N ILE A 25 0.53 -8.35 18.36
CA ILE A 25 -0.66 -8.00 17.60
C ILE A 25 -1.35 -9.28 17.14
N GLY A 26 -2.60 -9.47 17.57
CA GLY A 26 -3.45 -10.57 17.12
C GLY A 26 -4.26 -10.18 15.89
N TYR A 27 -4.47 -11.13 14.98
CA TYR A 27 -5.43 -11.01 13.88
C TYR A 27 -6.46 -12.12 14.03
N THR A 28 -7.49 -11.87 14.83
CA THR A 28 -8.47 -12.89 15.25
C THR A 28 -9.77 -12.25 15.71
N SER A 29 -10.89 -12.94 15.46
CA SER A 29 -12.21 -12.62 16.01
C SER A 29 -12.57 -13.47 17.23
N ASN A 30 -11.68 -14.36 17.71
CA ASN A 30 -11.94 -15.22 18.84
C ASN A 30 -11.60 -14.52 20.17
N PRO A 31 -12.59 -14.15 21.01
CA PRO A 31 -12.35 -13.44 22.26
C PRO A 31 -11.47 -14.21 23.26
N ASN A 32 -11.49 -15.53 23.21
CA ASN A 32 -10.68 -16.38 24.11
C ASN A 32 -9.17 -16.24 23.86
N LEU A 33 -8.78 -15.62 22.72
CA LEU A 33 -7.38 -15.39 22.37
C LEU A 33 -6.92 -13.95 22.65
N PHE A 34 -7.82 -13.01 22.91
CA PHE A 34 -7.49 -11.59 23.03
C PHE A 34 -6.43 -11.33 24.10
N HIS A 35 -6.54 -11.96 25.26
CA HIS A 35 -5.59 -11.83 26.36
C HIS A 35 -4.12 -12.16 26.03
N ARG A 36 -3.88 -12.79 24.87
CA ARG A 36 -2.51 -13.12 24.38
C ARG A 36 -1.81 -11.94 23.71
N TYR A 37 -2.55 -10.88 23.39
CA TYR A 37 -2.07 -9.77 22.57
C TYR A 37 -2.27 -8.44 23.29
N ARG A 38 -1.51 -7.45 22.91
CA ARG A 38 -1.68 -6.08 23.38
C ARG A 38 -2.65 -5.29 22.48
N VAL A 39 -2.65 -5.62 21.19
CA VAL A 39 -3.59 -5.08 20.20
C VAL A 39 -4.16 -6.27 19.43
N VAL A 40 -5.46 -6.23 19.16
CA VAL A 40 -6.12 -7.21 18.27
C VAL A 40 -6.79 -6.45 17.14
N ILE A 41 -6.51 -6.85 15.91
CA ILE A 41 -7.24 -6.41 14.73
C ILE A 41 -8.26 -7.48 14.39
N ILE A 42 -9.54 -7.10 14.34
CA ILE A 42 -10.62 -8.02 13.99
C ILE A 42 -10.61 -8.24 12.47
N PRO A 43 -10.46 -9.49 11.99
CA PRO A 43 -10.56 -9.79 10.57
C PRO A 43 -11.92 -9.41 10.00
N SER A 44 -11.89 -8.79 8.84
CA SER A 44 -13.08 -8.71 7.98
C SER A 44 -13.29 -10.05 7.24
N ARG A 45 -14.35 -10.13 6.45
CA ARG A 45 -14.58 -11.30 5.59
C ARG A 45 -13.69 -11.35 4.35
N PHE A 46 -12.76 -10.41 4.15
CA PHE A 46 -11.97 -10.29 2.93
C PHE A 46 -11.22 -11.58 2.57
N PHE A 47 -10.65 -12.26 3.56
CA PHE A 47 -9.89 -13.50 3.35
C PHE A 47 -10.73 -14.78 3.44
N ASP A 48 -12.05 -14.68 3.64
CA ASP A 48 -12.92 -15.84 3.65
C ASP A 48 -12.93 -16.51 2.27
N ILE A 49 -12.98 -17.85 2.26
CA ILE A 49 -12.87 -18.63 1.02
C ILE A 49 -14.01 -18.38 0.02
N ASP A 50 -15.16 -17.98 0.53
CA ASP A 50 -16.36 -17.63 -0.27
C ASP A 50 -16.35 -16.18 -0.76
N VAL A 51 -15.47 -15.33 -0.23
CA VAL A 51 -15.37 -13.90 -0.56
C VAL A 51 -14.11 -13.60 -1.37
N TYR A 52 -12.96 -14.12 -0.93
CA TYR A 52 -11.68 -13.85 -1.59
C TYR A 52 -11.69 -14.29 -3.06
N GLY A 53 -11.28 -13.40 -3.96
CA GLY A 53 -11.28 -13.68 -5.40
C GLY A 53 -12.60 -13.36 -6.11
N THR A 54 -13.65 -12.95 -5.39
CA THR A 54 -14.94 -12.55 -5.94
C THR A 54 -15.12 -11.03 -5.95
N THR A 55 -16.18 -10.55 -6.60
CA THR A 55 -16.55 -9.11 -6.57
C THR A 55 -16.98 -8.63 -5.19
N GLU A 56 -17.40 -9.54 -4.29
CA GLU A 56 -17.77 -9.22 -2.92
C GLU A 56 -16.57 -8.80 -2.06
N SER A 57 -15.36 -9.22 -2.46
CA SER A 57 -14.12 -8.78 -1.82
C SER A 57 -13.72 -7.35 -2.14
N LEU A 58 -14.38 -6.68 -3.08
CA LEU A 58 -14.09 -5.28 -3.39
C LEU A 58 -14.66 -4.36 -2.31
N PRO A 59 -13.92 -3.33 -1.88
CA PRO A 59 -14.39 -2.37 -0.89
C PRO A 59 -15.64 -1.63 -1.37
N LYS A 60 -16.54 -1.35 -0.43
CA LYS A 60 -17.78 -0.61 -0.69
C LYS A 60 -17.57 0.87 -0.39
N PHE A 61 -18.19 1.74 -1.18
CA PHE A 61 -18.21 3.18 -0.96
C PHE A 61 -19.46 3.60 -0.19
N PRO A 62 -19.41 4.70 0.61
CA PRO A 62 -18.20 5.46 0.94
C PRO A 62 -17.28 4.69 1.88
N LEU A 63 -15.96 4.95 1.80
CA LEU A 63 -15.01 4.40 2.76
C LEU A 63 -15.22 5.04 4.13
N MET A 64 -15.00 4.26 5.18
CA MET A 64 -14.95 4.77 6.55
C MET A 64 -13.54 5.26 6.89
N GLU A 65 -13.43 6.08 7.95
CA GLU A 65 -12.18 6.69 8.37
C GLU A 65 -11.97 6.55 9.88
N ILE A 66 -10.70 6.42 10.28
CA ILE A 66 -10.23 6.60 11.65
C ILE A 66 -9.26 7.78 11.64
N GLU A 67 -9.57 8.83 12.39
CA GLU A 67 -8.72 10.04 12.50
C GLU A 67 -8.38 10.64 11.11
N GLY A 68 -9.33 10.61 10.17
CA GLY A 68 -9.14 11.08 8.80
C GLY A 68 -8.31 10.15 7.90
N ILE A 69 -8.02 8.94 8.36
CA ILE A 69 -7.34 7.91 7.58
C ILE A 69 -8.39 6.93 7.04
N PRO A 70 -8.63 6.89 5.71
CA PRO A 70 -9.58 5.95 5.12
C PRO A 70 -9.08 4.53 5.22
N PHE A 71 -9.96 3.59 5.54
CA PHE A 71 -9.68 2.16 5.51
C PHE A 71 -10.74 1.42 4.68
N LEU A 72 -10.39 0.23 4.19
CA LEU A 72 -11.17 -0.44 3.15
C LEU A 72 -12.18 -1.43 3.73
N TYR A 73 -11.90 -1.99 4.91
CA TYR A 73 -12.68 -3.08 5.50
C TYR A 73 -12.84 -2.91 7.00
N GLY A 74 -13.98 -3.38 7.54
CA GLY A 74 -14.26 -3.33 8.95
C GLY A 74 -15.09 -2.10 9.36
N SER A 75 -14.88 -1.58 10.58
CA SER A 75 -15.57 -0.40 11.11
C SER A 75 -14.63 0.49 11.92
N PRO A 76 -14.94 1.79 12.10
CA PRO A 76 -14.06 2.73 12.84
C PRO A 76 -14.09 2.55 14.36
N ARG A 77 -14.67 1.45 14.82
CA ARG A 77 -14.79 1.15 16.24
C ARG A 77 -13.45 0.69 16.81
N GLU A 78 -13.15 1.19 18.01
CA GLU A 78 -12.08 0.69 18.88
C GLU A 78 -12.63 0.51 20.29
N GLU A 79 -12.20 -0.50 21.01
CA GLU A 79 -12.58 -0.70 22.40
C GLU A 79 -11.48 -1.39 23.19
N MET A 80 -11.48 -1.22 24.50
CA MET A 80 -10.62 -1.97 25.40
C MET A 80 -11.32 -3.24 25.85
N TYR A 81 -10.62 -4.35 25.79
CA TYR A 81 -11.00 -5.62 26.40
C TYR A 81 -9.90 -6.00 27.39
N ASP A 82 -10.13 -5.77 28.68
CA ASP A 82 -9.11 -5.78 29.72
C ASP A 82 -7.91 -4.90 29.32
N ASP A 83 -6.71 -5.46 29.21
CA ASP A 83 -5.48 -4.75 28.82
C ASP A 83 -5.20 -4.79 27.31
N THR A 84 -6.13 -5.30 26.50
CA THR A 84 -6.00 -5.45 25.05
C THR A 84 -6.86 -4.41 24.33
N LEU A 85 -6.26 -3.69 23.40
CA LEU A 85 -7.00 -2.78 22.51
C LEU A 85 -7.50 -3.56 21.28
N ILE A 86 -8.80 -3.52 21.06
CA ILE A 86 -9.45 -4.14 19.89
C ILE A 86 -9.70 -3.07 18.84
N ILE A 87 -9.24 -3.32 17.62
CA ILE A 87 -9.42 -2.46 16.43
C ILE A 87 -10.30 -3.21 15.43
N TYR A 88 -11.43 -2.63 15.09
CA TYR A 88 -12.39 -3.21 14.14
C TYR A 88 -12.13 -2.80 12.69
N ALA A 89 -11.28 -1.80 12.43
CA ALA A 89 -10.77 -1.52 11.09
C ALA A 89 -9.76 -2.59 10.70
N ASP A 90 -10.04 -3.33 9.65
CA ASP A 90 -9.14 -4.38 9.16
C ASP A 90 -8.00 -3.79 8.35
N LEU A 91 -6.99 -3.29 9.07
CA LEU A 91 -5.79 -2.70 8.46
C LEU A 91 -4.97 -3.74 7.68
N ILE A 92 -5.10 -5.04 8.03
CA ILE A 92 -4.35 -6.11 7.36
C ILE A 92 -4.95 -6.35 5.97
N ALA A 93 -6.26 -6.56 5.87
CA ALA A 93 -6.92 -6.73 4.59
C ALA A 93 -6.82 -5.46 3.72
N SER A 94 -6.95 -4.28 4.33
CA SER A 94 -6.79 -2.99 3.64
C SER A 94 -5.39 -2.83 3.04
N SER A 95 -4.35 -3.16 3.82
CA SER A 95 -2.96 -3.14 3.36
C SER A 95 -2.72 -4.17 2.26
N TYR A 96 -3.19 -5.40 2.45
CA TYR A 96 -3.07 -6.45 1.44
C TYR A 96 -3.66 -6.02 0.09
N PHE A 97 -4.89 -5.50 0.11
CA PHE A 97 -5.57 -5.03 -1.09
C PHE A 97 -4.74 -4.00 -1.87
N LEU A 98 -4.21 -2.99 -1.17
CA LEU A 98 -3.44 -1.92 -1.78
C LEU A 98 -2.05 -2.39 -2.25
N MET A 99 -1.33 -3.14 -1.42
CA MET A 99 0.04 -3.60 -1.71
C MET A 99 0.10 -4.60 -2.86
N THR A 100 -0.92 -5.46 -2.99
CA THR A 100 -0.96 -6.48 -4.04
C THR A 100 -1.61 -6.00 -5.34
N ARG A 101 -2.12 -4.75 -5.37
CA ARG A 101 -2.92 -4.24 -6.49
C ARG A 101 -4.12 -5.16 -6.79
N TYR A 102 -4.72 -5.70 -5.74
CA TYR A 102 -5.77 -6.72 -5.81
C TYR A 102 -6.95 -6.30 -6.72
N GLU A 103 -7.30 -5.03 -6.73
CA GLU A 103 -8.35 -4.46 -7.57
C GLU A 103 -8.12 -4.74 -9.07
N GLU A 104 -6.88 -4.68 -9.54
CA GLU A 104 -6.55 -4.90 -10.95
C GLU A 104 -6.71 -6.35 -11.38
N ILE A 105 -6.59 -7.27 -10.41
CA ILE A 105 -6.83 -8.69 -10.63
C ILE A 105 -8.34 -8.94 -10.77
N GLN A 106 -9.15 -8.29 -9.93
CA GLN A 106 -10.60 -8.42 -9.98
C GLN A 106 -11.21 -7.72 -11.20
N LYS A 107 -10.65 -6.59 -11.61
CA LYS A 107 -11.11 -5.78 -12.76
C LYS A 107 -10.26 -6.01 -14.02
N ARG A 108 -10.01 -7.28 -14.37
CA ARG A 108 -9.12 -7.66 -15.49
C ARG A 108 -9.53 -7.10 -16.84
N SER A 109 -10.83 -6.88 -17.06
CA SER A 109 -11.38 -6.30 -18.29
C SER A 109 -11.17 -4.79 -18.42
N VAL A 110 -10.88 -4.10 -17.31
CA VAL A 110 -10.67 -2.65 -17.30
C VAL A 110 -9.23 -2.35 -17.72
N ARG A 111 -9.04 -2.01 -19.02
CA ARG A 111 -7.71 -1.72 -19.57
C ARG A 111 -7.78 -0.51 -20.50
N ASP A 112 -6.68 0.25 -20.55
CA ASP A 112 -6.48 1.32 -21.52
C ASP A 112 -6.05 0.76 -22.89
N ALA A 113 -5.84 1.65 -23.86
CA ALA A 113 -5.39 1.26 -25.21
C ALA A 113 -4.03 0.54 -25.23
N PHE A 114 -3.28 0.56 -24.13
CA PHE A 114 -1.98 -0.09 -23.96
C PHE A 114 -2.05 -1.35 -23.10
N GLY A 115 -3.25 -1.80 -22.75
CA GLY A 115 -3.46 -2.98 -21.90
C GLY A 115 -3.19 -2.77 -20.41
N ARG A 116 -3.04 -1.51 -19.94
CA ARG A 116 -2.77 -1.18 -18.54
C ARG A 116 -4.07 -0.85 -17.81
N PHE A 117 -4.09 -1.10 -16.50
CA PHE A 117 -5.20 -0.65 -15.64
C PHE A 117 -5.13 0.87 -15.49
N PRO A 118 -6.17 1.63 -15.87
CA PRO A 118 -6.14 3.08 -15.81
C PRO A 118 -6.14 3.58 -14.37
N GLY A 119 -5.20 4.48 -14.00
CA GLY A 119 -5.10 5.01 -12.64
C GLY A 119 -6.39 5.66 -12.14
N LYS A 120 -7.15 6.33 -13.00
CA LYS A 120 -8.46 6.93 -12.68
C LYS A 120 -9.55 5.93 -12.29
N GLU A 121 -9.37 4.65 -12.66
CA GLU A 121 -10.28 3.57 -12.29
C GLU A 121 -9.93 2.95 -10.94
N SER A 122 -8.74 3.28 -10.40
CA SER A 122 -8.29 2.74 -9.12
C SER A 122 -9.10 3.28 -7.95
N LEU A 123 -9.24 2.46 -6.92
CA LEU A 123 -9.89 2.81 -5.68
C LEU A 123 -9.23 4.04 -5.00
N PRO A 124 -7.89 4.15 -4.90
CA PRO A 124 -7.24 5.33 -4.33
C PRO A 124 -7.60 6.63 -5.06
N TYR A 125 -7.73 6.58 -6.38
CA TYR A 125 -8.16 7.75 -7.16
C TYR A 125 -9.63 8.10 -6.88
N LYS A 126 -10.54 7.12 -6.95
CA LYS A 126 -11.98 7.31 -6.74
C LYS A 126 -12.31 7.74 -5.32
N ALA A 127 -11.53 7.29 -4.35
CA ALA A 127 -11.67 7.66 -2.94
C ALA A 127 -10.89 8.95 -2.56
N GLY A 128 -10.16 9.57 -3.50
CA GLY A 128 -9.50 10.85 -3.29
C GLY A 128 -8.18 10.79 -2.50
N PHE A 129 -7.60 9.61 -2.26
CA PHE A 129 -6.37 9.49 -1.48
C PHE A 129 -5.15 9.01 -2.28
N ILE A 130 -5.19 9.05 -3.62
CA ILE A 130 -4.09 8.55 -4.47
C ILE A 130 -2.73 9.22 -4.18
N ASN A 131 -2.73 10.44 -3.67
CA ASN A 131 -1.53 11.20 -3.33
C ASN A 131 -1.13 11.06 -1.84
N ARG A 132 -1.76 10.15 -1.09
CA ARG A 132 -1.48 9.89 0.32
C ARG A 132 -0.75 8.56 0.48
N PRO A 133 0.25 8.47 1.36
CA PRO A 133 0.93 7.23 1.68
C PRO A 133 0.12 6.41 2.70
N ILE A 134 -1.07 5.95 2.32
CA ILE A 134 -2.04 5.33 3.24
C ILE A 134 -1.47 4.15 4.02
N ILE A 135 -0.61 3.33 3.41
CA ILE A 135 0.02 2.21 4.10
C ILE A 135 0.92 2.71 5.25
N GLU A 136 1.66 3.79 5.02
CA GLU A 136 2.47 4.41 6.09
C GLU A 136 1.58 5.03 7.18
N GLU A 137 0.46 5.62 6.80
CA GLU A 137 -0.52 6.15 7.75
C GLU A 137 -1.14 5.04 8.62
N TYR A 138 -1.42 3.86 8.05
CA TYR A 138 -1.83 2.67 8.82
C TYR A 138 -0.73 2.23 9.79
N GLY A 139 0.52 2.25 9.35
CA GLY A 139 1.67 1.93 10.19
C GLY A 139 1.78 2.89 11.38
N LYS A 140 1.66 4.19 11.14
CA LYS A 140 1.65 5.22 12.18
C LYS A 140 0.51 5.00 13.17
N LEU A 141 -0.71 4.80 12.67
CA LEU A 141 -1.87 4.50 13.49
C LEU A 141 -1.62 3.28 14.40
N LEU A 142 -1.10 2.18 13.84
CA LEU A 142 -0.84 0.96 14.59
C LEU A 142 0.23 1.15 15.68
N ARG A 143 1.31 1.89 15.38
CA ARG A 143 2.34 2.24 16.38
C ARG A 143 1.75 3.10 17.49
N GLU A 144 0.90 4.06 17.18
CA GLU A 144 0.20 4.87 18.18
C GLU A 144 -0.71 4.01 19.07
N ARG A 145 -1.41 3.04 18.51
CA ARG A 145 -2.27 2.11 19.28
C ARG A 145 -1.46 1.20 20.19
N LEU A 146 -0.29 0.73 19.75
CA LEU A 146 0.63 0.00 20.62
C LEU A 146 1.11 0.85 21.81
N ARG A 147 1.45 2.13 21.58
CA ARG A 147 1.84 3.04 22.68
C ARG A 147 0.70 3.28 23.68
N ARG A 148 -0.55 3.34 23.21
CA ARG A 148 -1.73 3.49 24.11
C ARG A 148 -1.89 2.31 25.06
N VAL A 149 -1.42 1.13 24.70
CA VAL A 149 -1.41 -0.06 25.57
C VAL A 149 -0.04 -0.33 26.21
N ASN A 150 0.75 0.73 26.41
CA ASN A 150 2.05 0.71 27.08
C ASN A 150 3.13 -0.15 26.41
N VAL A 151 3.08 -0.31 25.09
CA VAL A 151 4.16 -0.93 24.32
C VAL A 151 5.10 0.17 23.81
N PRO A 152 6.36 0.22 24.25
CA PRO A 152 7.30 1.29 23.91
C PRO A 152 7.88 1.10 22.52
N ILE A 153 7.09 1.38 21.49
CA ILE A 153 7.52 1.34 20.09
C ILE A 153 7.93 2.73 19.62
N LEU A 154 9.09 2.83 18.99
CA LEU A 154 9.60 4.06 18.39
C LEU A 154 9.01 4.28 16.99
N GLU A 155 9.07 5.52 16.51
CA GLU A 155 8.83 5.78 15.10
C GLU A 155 10.02 5.29 14.26
N PRO A 156 9.79 4.84 13.02
CA PRO A 156 10.87 4.58 12.07
C PRO A 156 11.73 5.83 11.90
N ASN A 157 13.02 5.64 11.68
CA ASN A 157 13.90 6.76 11.36
C ASN A 157 13.45 7.42 10.05
N PRO A 158 13.04 8.70 10.05
CA PRO A 158 12.61 9.39 8.83
C PRO A 158 13.77 9.78 7.93
N GLY A 159 15.01 9.54 8.33
CA GLY A 159 16.20 9.89 7.58
C GLY A 159 16.37 9.07 6.30
N LEU A 160 16.85 9.72 5.26
CA LEU A 160 17.32 9.04 4.04
C LEU A 160 18.76 8.59 4.28
N ASP A 161 19.00 7.29 4.39
CA ASP A 161 20.36 6.76 4.54
C ASP A 161 21.19 6.98 3.27
N LYS A 162 20.56 6.87 2.10
CA LYS A 162 21.24 6.99 0.81
C LYS A 162 20.27 7.33 -0.32
N ILE A 163 20.73 8.21 -1.20
CA ILE A 163 20.04 8.54 -2.45
C ILE A 163 20.86 7.96 -3.60
N TRP A 164 20.23 7.10 -4.41
CA TRP A 164 20.79 6.60 -5.64
C TRP A 164 20.20 7.37 -6.81
N LEU A 165 21.04 8.13 -7.53
CA LEU A 165 20.65 8.77 -8.77
C LEU A 165 20.88 7.79 -9.90
N THR A 166 19.81 7.34 -10.53
CA THR A 166 19.86 6.41 -11.67
C THR A 166 19.23 7.06 -12.89
N HIS A 167 19.73 6.71 -14.07
CA HIS A 167 19.13 7.05 -15.35
C HIS A 167 18.70 5.77 -16.05
N ASP A 168 17.49 5.79 -16.54
CA ASP A 168 17.01 4.80 -17.50
C ASP A 168 17.38 5.25 -18.91
N ILE A 169 18.14 4.43 -19.62
CA ILE A 169 18.62 4.71 -20.97
C ILE A 169 17.95 3.74 -21.95
N ASP A 170 16.79 4.09 -22.44
CA ASP A 170 16.03 3.25 -23.38
C ASP A 170 16.76 3.03 -24.72
N ALA A 171 17.61 3.96 -25.14
CA ALA A 171 18.27 3.91 -26.44
C ALA A 171 19.71 4.47 -26.39
N PRO A 172 20.68 3.74 -25.80
CA PRO A 172 22.05 4.23 -25.60
C PRO A 172 22.79 4.55 -26.91
N PHE A 173 22.32 4.04 -28.04
CA PHE A 173 22.93 4.23 -29.37
C PHE A 173 22.06 5.05 -30.32
N PHE A 174 20.98 5.67 -29.82
CA PHE A 174 20.02 6.38 -30.66
C PHE A 174 20.63 7.46 -31.54
N CYS A 175 21.69 8.12 -31.08
CA CYS A 175 22.23 9.33 -31.72
C CYS A 175 23.41 9.11 -32.66
N ARG A 176 23.90 7.88 -32.91
CA ARG A 176 25.18 7.65 -33.60
C ARG A 176 25.11 7.19 -35.05
N THR A 177 23.93 7.12 -35.66
CA THR A 177 23.84 6.75 -37.07
C THR A 177 23.43 7.93 -37.92
N PHE A 178 24.11 8.12 -39.07
CA PHE A 178 23.81 9.16 -40.06
C PHE A 178 22.33 9.16 -40.47
N ARG A 179 21.71 8.00 -40.49
CA ARG A 179 20.28 7.82 -40.76
C ARG A 179 19.39 8.48 -39.71
N ASN A 180 19.78 8.44 -38.44
CA ASN A 180 19.04 9.09 -37.34
C ASN A 180 19.24 10.61 -37.36
N LEU A 181 20.41 11.09 -37.78
CA LEU A 181 20.67 12.53 -37.98
C LEU A 181 19.73 13.10 -39.06
N ILE A 182 19.65 12.46 -40.21
CA ILE A 182 18.73 12.86 -41.29
C ILE A 182 17.28 12.86 -40.80
N ARG A 183 16.88 11.81 -40.06
CA ARG A 183 15.52 11.69 -39.51
C ARG A 183 15.19 12.84 -38.54
N GLU A 184 16.10 13.20 -37.66
CA GLU A 184 15.93 14.33 -36.74
C GLU A 184 15.88 15.69 -37.46
N ILE A 185 16.72 15.89 -38.48
CA ILE A 185 16.68 17.13 -39.32
C ILE A 185 15.32 17.28 -39.99
N VAL A 186 14.85 16.20 -40.61
CA VAL A 186 13.55 16.18 -41.31
C VAL A 186 12.38 16.38 -40.36
N LYS A 187 12.41 15.70 -39.18
CA LYS A 187 11.31 15.72 -38.24
C LYS A 187 11.18 17.02 -37.44
N ARG A 188 12.32 17.69 -37.17
CA ARG A 188 12.33 18.90 -36.32
C ARG A 188 12.47 20.19 -37.14
N GLN A 189 12.73 20.13 -38.42
CA GLN A 189 12.97 21.29 -39.31
C GLN A 189 14.02 22.29 -38.77
N ASN A 190 14.92 21.83 -37.90
CA ASN A 190 15.90 22.69 -37.24
C ASN A 190 17.27 22.00 -37.19
N ILE A 191 18.07 22.29 -38.18
CA ILE A 191 19.42 21.74 -38.38
C ILE A 191 20.34 22.03 -37.20
N PHE A 192 20.27 23.22 -36.62
CA PHE A 192 21.14 23.64 -35.51
C PHE A 192 20.89 22.85 -34.21
N LYS A 193 19.64 22.48 -33.93
CA LYS A 193 19.32 21.60 -32.79
C LYS A 193 19.75 20.14 -33.02
N ALA A 194 19.68 19.68 -34.25
CA ALA A 194 20.12 18.31 -34.58
C ALA A 194 21.65 18.16 -34.42
N ILE A 195 22.43 19.14 -34.86
CA ILE A 195 23.91 19.13 -34.80
C ILE A 195 24.42 19.25 -33.35
N LYS A 196 23.72 19.92 -32.45
CA LYS A 196 24.14 20.08 -31.04
C LYS A 196 24.12 18.78 -30.23
N TYR A 197 23.44 17.77 -30.69
CA TYR A 197 23.30 16.45 -30.01
C TYR A 197 24.05 15.30 -30.73
N TYR A 198 24.81 15.63 -31.78
CA TYR A 198 25.72 14.75 -32.51
C TYR A 198 27.19 15.14 -32.32
#